data_d99b516d07c38b62d46a6a4545134e06
#
_entry.id   d99b516d07c38b62d46a6a4545134e06
#
_cell.length_a   1.000
_cell.length_b   1.000
_cell.length_c   1.000
_cell.angle_alpha   90.00
_cell.angle_beta   90.00
_cell.angle_gamma   90.00
#
_symmetry.space_group_name_H-M   'P 1'
#
loop_
_entity.id
_entity.type
_entity.pdbx_description
1 polymer ?
#
loop_
_entity_poly.entity_id
_entity_poly.type
_entity_poly.pdbx_seq_one_letter_code
_entity_poly.pdbx_strand_id
1 'polypeptide(L)'
;MTETAAPDGATYLDLHVHSTDGSDDAGGTVEGYLKWVQAKRKQGYRIDGFAVTEHRRYDPDLDYSELAAKYDAVVLRGVEVETDIGHVLVFGVTPEFLASFDLRRVDLPYAEVFRRAWDTGGVAVAAHAGRPRIGVVDHHEERAVDLAPIGLAETLNGGSSDFENARGHDLAVASGIGELGSSDSHFVSALGRCMTRFDRAIRSVEDLVSVLRDPGRPFVPVRLEETKPGAEIAERATVAQLIPSTSRQGELGGDALEYDRSVVGREVAVGQLEVTAESIRHYCEALEETNPLYTDETFARERGPYGFLIAPPGILQTARLAAPPDPNVQFGNTTFMAGSRQEFHLPIRPGDTIEAFAQVKEVYEKTGRSGRMVFVVHRTRYMNQHGEDVAVTERSMVHRAVNPGGGDE
;
A
#
# COMPACT_ATOMS: atom_id res chain seq x y z
N MET A 1 17.85 -12.90 26.13
CA MET A 1 17.66 -12.10 24.90
C MET A 1 18.97 -12.19 24.15
N THR A 2 19.04 -13.03 23.15
CA THR A 2 20.23 -13.29 22.36
C THR A 2 20.22 -12.38 21.17
N GLU A 3 21.20 -11.48 21.14
CA GLU A 3 21.57 -10.67 19.98
C GLU A 3 21.82 -11.61 18.79
N THR A 4 20.86 -11.72 17.87
CA THR A 4 21.05 -12.47 16.63
C THR A 4 21.64 -11.52 15.59
N ALA A 5 22.97 -11.38 15.60
CA ALA A 5 23.68 -10.86 14.45
C ALA A 5 23.22 -11.62 13.20
N ALA A 6 23.00 -10.90 12.08
CA ALA A 6 22.63 -11.55 10.83
C ALA A 6 23.71 -12.60 10.48
N PRO A 7 23.33 -13.84 10.14
CA PRO A 7 24.29 -14.86 9.78
C PRO A 7 25.12 -14.41 8.57
N ASP A 8 26.39 -14.82 8.53
CA ASP A 8 27.24 -14.64 7.36
C ASP A 8 26.57 -15.34 6.17
N GLY A 9 26.23 -14.54 5.11
CA GLY A 9 25.50 -15.04 3.94
C GLY A 9 24.01 -14.73 3.89
N ALA A 10 23.47 -13.94 4.83
CA ALA A 10 22.09 -13.47 4.76
C ALA A 10 21.84 -12.56 3.54
N THR A 11 20.67 -12.71 2.90
CA THR A 11 20.24 -11.92 1.73
C THR A 11 19.02 -11.07 2.09
N TYR A 12 19.01 -9.82 1.63
CA TYR A 12 17.92 -8.86 1.84
C TYR A 12 17.27 -8.50 0.50
N LEU A 13 16.04 -8.93 0.28
CA LEU A 13 15.31 -8.72 -0.97
C LEU A 13 13.97 -8.01 -0.71
N ASP A 14 13.66 -7.08 -1.60
CA ASP A 14 12.33 -6.52 -1.76
C ASP A 14 11.56 -7.40 -2.75
N LEU A 15 10.52 -8.08 -2.30
CA LEU A 15 9.85 -9.11 -3.10
C LEU A 15 8.63 -8.58 -3.89
N HIS A 16 8.29 -7.29 -3.78
CA HIS A 16 7.11 -6.72 -4.41
C HIS A 16 7.44 -5.37 -5.04
N VAL A 17 7.75 -5.40 -6.33
CA VAL A 17 8.18 -4.22 -7.09
C VAL A 17 7.55 -4.22 -8.47
N HIS A 18 7.00 -3.07 -8.86
CA HIS A 18 6.44 -2.81 -10.18
C HIS A 18 7.35 -1.91 -11.00
N SER A 19 7.44 -2.16 -12.28
CA SER A 19 8.27 -1.38 -13.19
C SER A 19 7.52 -0.90 -14.42
N THR A 20 8.10 0.06 -15.12
CA THR A 20 7.56 0.56 -16.40
C THR A 20 7.58 -0.49 -17.51
N ASP A 21 8.21 -1.65 -17.30
CA ASP A 21 8.29 -2.71 -18.30
C ASP A 21 6.99 -3.54 -18.37
N GLY A 22 6.16 -3.51 -17.31
CA GLY A 22 4.94 -4.31 -17.27
C GLY A 22 3.75 -3.75 -16.51
N SER A 23 3.92 -2.70 -15.68
CA SER A 23 2.85 -2.09 -14.88
C SER A 23 2.60 -0.65 -15.30
N ASP A 24 1.36 -0.34 -15.70
CA ASP A 24 0.98 0.97 -16.24
C ASP A 24 0.99 2.09 -15.18
N ASP A 25 0.94 1.74 -13.91
CA ASP A 25 0.96 2.64 -12.75
C ASP A 25 2.34 2.80 -12.11
N ALA A 26 3.36 2.10 -12.64
CA ALA A 26 4.72 2.22 -12.17
C ALA A 26 5.48 3.36 -12.87
N GLY A 27 6.23 4.16 -12.10
CA GLY A 27 7.11 5.22 -12.59
C GLY A 27 8.61 4.88 -12.52
N GLY A 28 8.98 3.67 -12.05
CA GLY A 28 10.36 3.22 -11.90
C GLY A 28 10.77 2.23 -12.98
N THR A 29 11.95 2.45 -13.61
CA THR A 29 12.59 1.42 -14.46
C THR A 29 13.43 0.47 -13.60
N VAL A 30 13.64 -0.76 -14.05
CA VAL A 30 14.51 -1.73 -13.36
C VAL A 30 15.92 -1.17 -13.16
N GLU A 31 16.50 -0.50 -14.16
CA GLU A 31 17.81 0.15 -13.99
C GLU A 31 17.76 1.32 -12.98
N GLY A 32 16.67 2.06 -12.92
CA GLY A 32 16.45 3.10 -11.90
C GLY A 32 16.46 2.53 -10.48
N TYR A 33 15.79 1.40 -10.27
CA TYR A 33 15.81 0.66 -8.99
C TYR A 33 17.22 0.17 -8.63
N LEU A 34 17.97 -0.37 -9.59
CA LEU A 34 19.33 -0.82 -9.36
C LEU A 34 20.30 0.32 -8.97
N LYS A 35 20.14 1.49 -9.59
CA LYS A 35 20.87 2.71 -9.18
C LYS A 35 20.54 3.13 -7.74
N TRP A 36 19.28 2.98 -7.34
CA TRP A 36 18.82 3.24 -5.98
C TRP A 36 19.42 2.25 -4.98
N VAL A 37 19.43 0.95 -5.29
CA VAL A 37 20.11 -0.09 -4.50
C VAL A 37 21.56 0.32 -4.23
N GLN A 38 22.31 0.73 -5.27
CA GLN A 38 23.69 1.19 -5.13
C GLN A 38 23.81 2.42 -4.23
N ALA A 39 22.88 3.38 -4.36
CA ALA A 39 22.88 4.58 -3.52
C ALA A 39 22.61 4.23 -2.05
N LYS A 40 21.72 3.29 -1.76
CA LYS A 40 21.42 2.82 -0.40
C LYS A 40 22.55 2.03 0.21
N ARG A 41 23.22 1.17 -0.57
CA ARG A 41 24.43 0.46 -0.13
C ARG A 41 25.55 1.43 0.26
N LYS A 42 25.77 2.50 -0.49
CA LYS A 42 26.74 3.57 -0.15
C LYS A 42 26.39 4.29 1.15
N GLN A 43 25.12 4.29 1.57
CA GLN A 43 24.65 4.84 2.86
C GLN A 43 24.74 3.82 4.00
N GLY A 44 25.26 2.62 3.75
CA GLY A 44 25.47 1.57 4.74
C GLY A 44 24.25 0.65 4.96
N TYR A 45 23.20 0.75 4.13
CA TYR A 45 22.10 -0.20 4.17
C TYR A 45 22.45 -1.51 3.45
N ARG A 46 21.92 -2.63 3.95
CA ARG A 46 21.99 -3.92 3.25
C ARG A 46 20.72 -4.09 2.42
N ILE A 47 20.88 -4.17 1.13
CA ILE A 47 19.86 -4.47 0.15
C ILE A 47 20.55 -5.20 -1.01
N ASP A 48 20.20 -6.46 -1.24
CA ASP A 48 20.89 -7.29 -2.22
C ASP A 48 20.18 -7.28 -3.57
N GLY A 49 18.89 -6.95 -3.59
CA GLY A 49 18.13 -6.85 -4.81
C GLY A 49 16.63 -6.83 -4.57
N PHE A 50 15.89 -7.23 -5.60
CA PHE A 50 14.43 -7.22 -5.58
C PHE A 50 13.83 -8.23 -6.56
N ALA A 51 12.53 -8.49 -6.41
CA ALA A 51 11.74 -9.24 -7.37
C ALA A 51 10.76 -8.29 -8.09
N VAL A 52 10.76 -8.31 -9.42
CA VAL A 52 9.79 -7.62 -10.26
C VAL A 52 8.53 -8.48 -10.34
N THR A 53 7.40 -7.93 -9.92
CA THR A 53 6.09 -8.62 -9.80
C THR A 53 5.00 -7.80 -10.45
N GLU A 54 5.06 -7.71 -11.79
CA GLU A 54 4.14 -6.88 -12.57
C GLU A 54 2.67 -7.29 -12.38
N HIS A 55 1.77 -6.32 -12.45
CA HIS A 55 0.34 -6.55 -12.34
C HIS A 55 -0.19 -7.40 -13.50
N ARG A 56 -0.79 -8.54 -13.18
CA ARG A 56 -1.57 -9.37 -14.11
C ARG A 56 -0.86 -9.73 -15.43
N ARG A 57 0.47 -9.61 -15.43
CA ARG A 57 1.31 -9.86 -16.61
C ARG A 57 2.61 -10.53 -16.23
N TYR A 58 2.95 -11.57 -16.96
CA TYR A 58 4.25 -12.23 -16.88
C TYR A 58 4.77 -12.47 -18.29
N ASP A 59 5.90 -11.89 -18.63
CA ASP A 59 6.56 -12.06 -19.92
C ASP A 59 7.74 -13.03 -19.72
N PRO A 60 7.67 -14.27 -20.22
CA PRO A 60 8.71 -15.27 -20.01
C PRO A 60 10.05 -14.91 -20.69
N ASP A 61 10.01 -14.07 -21.73
CA ASP A 61 11.20 -13.72 -22.50
C ASP A 61 12.00 -12.53 -21.90
N LEU A 62 11.44 -11.89 -20.87
CA LEU A 62 12.10 -10.76 -20.20
C LEU A 62 13.24 -11.25 -19.33
N ASP A 63 14.43 -10.72 -19.53
CA ASP A 63 15.67 -11.08 -18.80
C ASP A 63 16.38 -9.83 -18.27
N TYR A 64 16.68 -9.83 -16.99
CA TYR A 64 17.41 -8.77 -16.32
C TYR A 64 18.84 -9.19 -15.89
N SER A 65 19.34 -10.32 -16.34
CA SER A 65 20.63 -10.89 -15.90
C SER A 65 21.81 -9.95 -16.17
N GLU A 66 21.86 -9.29 -17.33
CA GLU A 66 22.92 -8.32 -17.65
C GLU A 66 22.87 -7.09 -16.74
N LEU A 67 21.66 -6.57 -16.45
CA LEU A 67 21.49 -5.45 -15.53
C LEU A 67 21.86 -5.86 -14.10
N ALA A 68 21.41 -7.03 -13.65
CA ALA A 68 21.75 -7.58 -12.35
C ALA A 68 23.27 -7.70 -12.16
N ALA A 69 23.97 -8.27 -13.15
CA ALA A 69 25.43 -8.40 -13.15
C ALA A 69 26.14 -7.03 -13.15
N LYS A 70 25.69 -6.08 -13.96
CA LYS A 70 26.22 -4.72 -14.05
C LYS A 70 26.21 -3.98 -12.70
N TYR A 71 25.18 -4.21 -11.90
CA TYR A 71 24.98 -3.53 -10.62
C TYR A 71 25.30 -4.40 -9.40
N ASP A 72 25.86 -5.61 -9.62
CA ASP A 72 26.15 -6.58 -8.55
C ASP A 72 24.94 -6.74 -7.61
N ALA A 73 23.77 -7.02 -8.18
CA ALA A 73 22.51 -7.12 -7.46
C ALA A 73 21.69 -8.33 -7.95
N VAL A 74 20.73 -8.74 -7.13
CA VAL A 74 19.78 -9.80 -7.47
C VAL A 74 18.54 -9.16 -8.06
N VAL A 75 18.12 -9.55 -9.27
CA VAL A 75 16.85 -9.19 -9.87
C VAL A 75 16.09 -10.47 -10.18
N LEU A 76 15.06 -10.73 -9.40
CA LEU A 76 14.19 -11.89 -9.56
C LEU A 76 12.89 -11.49 -10.26
N ARG A 77 12.09 -12.48 -10.62
CA ARG A 77 10.82 -12.27 -11.31
C ARG A 77 9.71 -13.09 -10.69
N GLY A 78 8.57 -12.48 -10.57
CA GLY A 78 7.30 -13.06 -10.19
C GLY A 78 6.17 -12.37 -10.94
N VAL A 79 4.96 -12.54 -10.47
CA VAL A 79 3.77 -11.83 -10.95
C VAL A 79 2.85 -11.53 -9.78
N GLU A 80 2.21 -10.38 -9.79
CA GLU A 80 1.08 -10.09 -8.94
C GLU A 80 -0.22 -10.35 -9.70
N VAL A 81 -1.05 -11.24 -9.17
CA VAL A 81 -2.37 -11.57 -9.72
C VAL A 81 -3.47 -11.10 -8.78
N GLU A 82 -4.62 -10.74 -9.35
CA GLU A 82 -5.80 -10.35 -8.59
C GLU A 82 -6.73 -11.54 -8.41
N THR A 83 -7.14 -11.78 -7.17
CA THR A 83 -7.99 -12.90 -6.80
C THR A 83 -9.27 -12.42 -6.10
N ASP A 84 -10.18 -13.32 -5.87
CA ASP A 84 -11.44 -13.08 -5.14
C ASP A 84 -11.25 -12.77 -3.64
N ILE A 85 -10.00 -12.80 -3.14
CA ILE A 85 -9.65 -12.38 -1.77
C ILE A 85 -8.57 -11.29 -1.73
N GLY A 86 -8.31 -10.61 -2.84
CA GLY A 86 -7.26 -9.59 -2.98
C GLY A 86 -6.07 -10.09 -3.80
N HIS A 87 -4.95 -9.42 -3.66
CA HIS A 87 -3.78 -9.65 -4.50
C HIS A 87 -2.90 -10.79 -3.99
N VAL A 88 -2.24 -11.47 -4.91
CA VAL A 88 -1.36 -12.61 -4.61
C VAL A 88 -0.10 -12.53 -5.47
N LEU A 89 1.07 -12.54 -4.83
CA LEU A 89 2.35 -12.69 -5.51
C LEU A 89 2.61 -14.15 -5.83
N VAL A 90 3.11 -14.44 -7.02
CA VAL A 90 3.52 -15.80 -7.42
C VAL A 90 4.96 -15.77 -7.88
N PHE A 91 5.80 -16.61 -7.28
CA PHE A 91 7.20 -16.83 -7.65
C PHE A 91 7.39 -18.25 -8.19
N GLY A 92 8.36 -18.44 -9.08
CA GLY A 92 8.53 -19.70 -9.79
C GLY A 92 7.40 -19.94 -10.80
N VAL A 93 7.05 -18.89 -11.55
CA VAL A 93 6.01 -18.93 -12.58
C VAL A 93 6.44 -19.85 -13.73
N THR A 94 5.68 -20.92 -13.96
CA THR A 94 5.96 -21.90 -15.01
C THR A 94 4.97 -21.79 -16.18
N PRO A 95 5.27 -22.34 -17.36
CA PRO A 95 4.31 -22.41 -18.46
C PRO A 95 3.01 -23.13 -18.08
N GLU A 96 3.07 -24.14 -17.21
CA GLU A 96 1.90 -24.88 -16.71
C GLU A 96 1.02 -24.01 -15.80
N PHE A 97 1.64 -23.16 -14.97
CA PHE A 97 0.91 -22.17 -14.17
C PHE A 97 0.22 -21.15 -15.09
N LEU A 98 0.94 -20.57 -16.06
CA LEU A 98 0.41 -19.60 -17.01
C LEU A 98 -0.74 -20.19 -17.87
N ALA A 99 -0.65 -21.45 -18.24
CA ALA A 99 -1.72 -22.13 -18.98
C ALA A 99 -2.99 -22.36 -18.14
N SER A 100 -2.90 -22.26 -16.81
CA SER A 100 -4.04 -22.48 -15.90
C SER A 100 -4.92 -21.26 -15.73
N PHE A 101 -4.42 -20.05 -15.99
CA PHE A 101 -5.12 -18.81 -15.68
C PHE A 101 -4.96 -17.75 -16.79
N ASP A 102 -6.02 -17.02 -17.08
CA ASP A 102 -5.90 -15.70 -17.73
C ASP A 102 -5.56 -14.68 -16.66
N LEU A 103 -4.29 -14.30 -16.58
CA LEU A 103 -3.79 -13.39 -15.54
C LEU A 103 -4.43 -12.00 -15.57
N ARG A 104 -5.09 -11.60 -16.67
CA ARG A 104 -5.79 -10.31 -16.80
C ARG A 104 -7.08 -10.25 -15.98
N ARG A 105 -7.57 -11.38 -15.51
CA ARG A 105 -8.75 -11.42 -14.65
C ARG A 105 -8.43 -10.83 -13.27
N VAL A 106 -9.45 -10.20 -12.68
CA VAL A 106 -9.39 -9.55 -11.36
C VAL A 106 -10.11 -10.36 -10.26
N ASP A 107 -10.53 -11.60 -10.59
CA ASP A 107 -11.34 -12.47 -9.75
C ASP A 107 -10.87 -13.93 -9.84
N LEU A 108 -9.56 -14.15 -9.93
CA LEU A 108 -9.04 -15.52 -9.94
C LEU A 108 -9.37 -16.21 -8.62
N PRO A 109 -9.77 -17.51 -8.66
CA PRO A 109 -10.06 -18.24 -7.43
C PRO A 109 -8.78 -18.47 -6.63
N TYR A 110 -8.62 -17.77 -5.50
CA TYR A 110 -7.38 -17.75 -4.71
C TYR A 110 -6.88 -19.15 -4.34
N ALA A 111 -7.79 -20.03 -3.86
CA ALA A 111 -7.41 -21.37 -3.45
C ALA A 111 -6.79 -22.17 -4.59
N GLU A 112 -7.29 -21.98 -5.82
CA GLU A 112 -6.73 -22.58 -7.02
C GLU A 112 -5.39 -21.96 -7.40
N VAL A 113 -5.22 -20.63 -7.25
CA VAL A 113 -3.94 -19.93 -7.49
C VAL A 113 -2.87 -20.46 -6.54
N PHE A 114 -3.12 -20.54 -5.24
CA PHE A 114 -2.19 -21.09 -4.25
C PHE A 114 -1.84 -22.56 -4.55
N ARG A 115 -2.85 -23.38 -4.80
CA ARG A 115 -2.67 -24.79 -5.12
C ARG A 115 -1.85 -24.99 -6.39
N ARG A 116 -2.19 -24.30 -7.50
CA ARG A 116 -1.50 -24.45 -8.78
C ARG A 116 -0.06 -23.93 -8.71
N ALA A 117 0.18 -22.81 -8.05
CA ALA A 117 1.55 -22.34 -7.82
C ALA A 117 2.38 -23.41 -7.13
N TRP A 118 1.83 -24.03 -6.08
CA TRP A 118 2.51 -25.13 -5.38
C TRP A 118 2.73 -26.35 -6.25
N ASP A 119 1.70 -26.85 -6.94
CA ASP A 119 1.73 -28.06 -7.75
C ASP A 119 2.71 -27.96 -8.93
N THR A 120 2.89 -26.75 -9.48
CA THR A 120 3.82 -26.49 -10.60
C THR A 120 5.24 -26.11 -10.15
N GLY A 121 5.55 -26.23 -8.86
CA GLY A 121 6.89 -26.00 -8.33
C GLY A 121 7.18 -24.56 -7.89
N GLY A 122 6.22 -23.65 -7.98
CA GLY A 122 6.29 -22.27 -7.50
C GLY A 122 5.75 -22.09 -6.08
N VAL A 123 5.54 -20.84 -5.68
CA VAL A 123 4.95 -20.48 -4.39
C VAL A 123 4.10 -19.22 -4.54
N ALA A 124 2.98 -19.17 -3.83
CA ALA A 124 2.09 -18.01 -3.77
C ALA A 124 2.14 -17.35 -2.38
N VAL A 125 1.99 -16.02 -2.33
CA VAL A 125 2.05 -15.20 -1.14
C VAL A 125 0.87 -14.22 -1.17
N ALA A 126 0.07 -14.14 -0.11
CA ALA A 126 -0.97 -13.11 -0.01
C ALA A 126 -0.30 -11.72 0.12
N ALA A 127 -0.49 -10.85 -0.88
CA ALA A 127 0.14 -9.53 -0.92
C ALA A 127 -0.52 -8.57 0.08
N HIS A 128 0.29 -7.64 0.65
CA HIS A 128 -0.16 -6.56 1.57
C HIS A 128 -1.39 -6.94 2.41
N ALA A 129 -1.27 -8.05 3.14
CA ALA A 129 -2.37 -8.82 3.72
C ALA A 129 -3.41 -8.02 4.52
N GLY A 130 -3.00 -6.98 5.23
CA GLY A 130 -3.88 -6.15 6.05
C GLY A 130 -4.46 -4.92 5.35
N ARG A 131 -4.14 -4.70 4.06
CA ARG A 131 -4.64 -3.54 3.30
C ARG A 131 -6.14 -3.72 2.99
N PRO A 132 -6.98 -2.71 3.23
CA PRO A 132 -8.41 -2.82 2.98
C PRO A 132 -8.75 -3.23 1.55
N ARG A 133 -9.71 -4.12 1.38
CA ARG A 133 -10.29 -4.64 0.12
C ARG A 133 -9.37 -5.49 -0.76
N ILE A 134 -8.06 -5.18 -0.82
CA ILE A 134 -7.10 -5.86 -1.68
C ILE A 134 -6.14 -6.77 -0.89
N GLY A 135 -6.28 -6.81 0.43
CA GLY A 135 -5.58 -7.74 1.32
C GLY A 135 -6.55 -8.77 1.90
N VAL A 136 -6.04 -9.94 2.21
CA VAL A 136 -6.85 -11.09 2.68
C VAL A 136 -7.59 -10.85 3.99
N VAL A 137 -7.11 -9.94 4.86
CA VAL A 137 -7.70 -9.69 6.19
C VAL A 137 -9.15 -9.26 6.10
N ASP A 138 -9.49 -8.26 5.26
CA ASP A 138 -10.87 -7.81 5.09
C ASP A 138 -11.79 -8.94 4.63
N HIS A 139 -11.34 -9.71 3.66
CA HIS A 139 -12.11 -10.83 3.13
C HIS A 139 -12.33 -11.94 4.15
N HIS A 140 -11.33 -12.18 5.02
CA HIS A 140 -11.48 -13.15 6.12
C HIS A 140 -12.46 -12.65 7.19
N GLU A 141 -12.35 -11.38 7.59
CA GLU A 141 -13.22 -10.78 8.60
C GLU A 141 -14.68 -10.69 8.12
N GLU A 142 -14.91 -10.33 6.85
CA GLU A 142 -16.25 -10.13 6.29
C GLU A 142 -16.94 -11.44 5.86
N ARG A 143 -16.18 -12.39 5.31
CA ARG A 143 -16.72 -13.58 4.64
C ARG A 143 -16.22 -14.91 5.21
N ALA A 144 -15.42 -14.88 6.28
CA ALA A 144 -14.81 -16.08 6.88
C ALA A 144 -14.06 -16.96 5.84
N VAL A 145 -13.28 -16.31 4.97
CA VAL A 145 -12.49 -17.00 3.94
C VAL A 145 -11.60 -18.05 4.59
N ASP A 146 -11.51 -19.24 3.98
CA ASP A 146 -10.63 -20.31 4.43
C ASP A 146 -9.15 -19.92 4.22
N LEU A 147 -8.39 -19.86 5.30
CA LEU A 147 -6.98 -19.51 5.28
C LEU A 147 -6.05 -20.73 5.05
N ALA A 148 -6.58 -21.95 5.08
CA ALA A 148 -5.77 -23.17 4.95
C ALA A 148 -4.87 -23.24 3.68
N PRO A 149 -5.27 -22.69 2.51
CA PRO A 149 -4.39 -22.64 1.35
C PRO A 149 -3.23 -21.65 1.49
N ILE A 150 -3.32 -20.67 2.42
CA ILE A 150 -2.40 -19.54 2.50
C ILE A 150 -1.26 -19.88 3.46
N GLY A 151 -0.11 -20.26 2.90
CA GLY A 151 1.10 -20.57 3.69
C GLY A 151 1.94 -19.36 4.06
N LEU A 152 1.88 -18.29 3.24
CA LEU A 152 2.71 -17.09 3.34
C LEU A 152 1.90 -15.83 3.08
N ALA A 153 2.21 -14.75 3.78
CA ALA A 153 1.60 -13.44 3.59
C ALA A 153 2.62 -12.31 3.77
N GLU A 154 2.44 -11.26 3.03
CA GLU A 154 3.15 -10.01 3.15
C GLU A 154 2.50 -9.18 4.27
N THR A 155 3.08 -9.27 5.46
CA THR A 155 2.57 -8.61 6.67
C THR A 155 3.29 -7.31 7.00
N LEU A 156 4.43 -7.07 6.36
CA LEU A 156 5.18 -5.83 6.44
C LEU A 156 5.33 -5.23 5.05
N ASN A 157 4.41 -4.35 4.66
CA ASN A 157 4.41 -3.73 3.34
C ASN A 157 4.73 -2.23 3.45
N GLY A 158 5.69 -1.75 2.63
CA GLY A 158 6.16 -0.36 2.65
C GLY A 158 5.17 0.66 2.10
N GLY A 159 4.15 0.22 1.36
CA GLY A 159 3.02 1.01 0.88
C GLY A 159 1.83 1.02 1.82
N SER A 160 1.84 0.19 2.88
CA SER A 160 0.78 0.08 3.88
C SER A 160 1.08 0.91 5.13
N SER A 161 0.05 1.33 5.85
CA SER A 161 0.18 1.96 7.16
C SER A 161 0.62 0.95 8.24
N ASP A 162 1.12 1.45 9.38
CA ASP A 162 1.47 0.57 10.51
C ASP A 162 0.26 -0.23 11.03
N PHE A 163 -0.95 0.35 10.97
CA PHE A 163 -2.17 -0.35 11.36
C PHE A 163 -2.53 -1.48 10.39
N GLU A 164 -2.43 -1.25 9.07
CA GLU A 164 -2.63 -2.30 8.05
C GLU A 164 -1.60 -3.42 8.22
N ASN A 165 -0.34 -3.07 8.42
CA ASN A 165 0.71 -4.04 8.69
C ASN A 165 0.44 -4.85 9.96
N ALA A 166 -0.05 -4.20 11.04
CA ALA A 166 -0.41 -4.90 12.27
C ALA A 166 -1.60 -5.85 12.08
N ARG A 167 -2.63 -5.48 11.29
CA ARG A 167 -3.74 -6.38 10.95
C ARG A 167 -3.25 -7.65 10.24
N GLY A 168 -2.37 -7.46 9.25
CA GLY A 168 -1.75 -8.59 8.53
C GLY A 168 -0.92 -9.48 9.45
N HIS A 169 -0.13 -8.87 10.34
CA HIS A 169 0.65 -9.58 11.36
C HIS A 169 -0.22 -10.40 12.31
N ASP A 170 -1.25 -9.77 12.90
CA ASP A 170 -2.16 -10.44 13.84
C ASP A 170 -2.84 -11.65 13.19
N LEU A 171 -3.33 -11.52 11.96
CA LEU A 171 -3.91 -12.63 11.21
C LEU A 171 -2.89 -13.76 10.97
N ALA A 172 -1.68 -13.40 10.54
CA ALA A 172 -0.64 -14.38 10.25
C ALA A 172 -0.22 -15.16 11.50
N VAL A 173 -0.01 -14.47 12.63
CA VAL A 173 0.31 -15.10 13.92
C VAL A 173 -0.82 -16.01 14.38
N ALA A 174 -2.07 -15.55 14.32
CA ALA A 174 -3.24 -16.33 14.75
C ALA A 174 -3.46 -17.60 13.92
N SER A 175 -3.09 -17.54 12.62
CA SER A 175 -3.34 -18.61 11.63
C SER A 175 -2.09 -19.45 11.32
N GLY A 176 -0.92 -19.15 11.92
CA GLY A 176 0.33 -19.84 11.62
C GLY A 176 0.88 -19.62 10.21
N ILE A 177 0.50 -18.52 9.57
CA ILE A 177 0.98 -18.11 8.24
C ILE A 177 2.39 -17.51 8.36
N GLY A 178 3.28 -17.82 7.42
CA GLY A 178 4.64 -17.25 7.38
C GLY A 178 4.63 -15.81 6.92
N GLU A 179 5.47 -14.98 7.55
CA GLU A 179 5.47 -13.54 7.35
C GLU A 179 6.60 -13.07 6.46
N LEU A 180 6.29 -12.23 5.47
CA LEU A 180 7.23 -11.59 4.56
C LEU A 180 7.11 -10.07 4.63
N GLY A 181 8.19 -9.40 4.21
CA GLY A 181 8.22 -7.96 4.02
C GLY A 181 8.59 -7.58 2.61
N SER A 182 7.94 -6.53 2.07
CA SER A 182 8.28 -5.93 0.78
C SER A 182 7.70 -4.51 0.67
N SER A 183 8.07 -3.76 -0.36
CA SER A 183 7.72 -2.35 -0.43
C SER A 183 6.45 -2.05 -1.22
N ASP A 184 6.04 -2.92 -2.14
CA ASP A 184 5.01 -2.64 -3.15
C ASP A 184 5.39 -1.36 -3.93
N SER A 185 6.61 -1.37 -4.44
CA SER A 185 7.24 -0.18 -4.99
C SER A 185 6.80 0.09 -6.41
N HIS A 186 6.15 1.24 -6.63
CA HIS A 186 5.81 1.80 -7.94
C HIS A 186 6.77 2.93 -8.34
N PHE A 187 7.60 3.41 -7.42
CA PHE A 187 8.55 4.50 -7.63
C PHE A 187 9.91 4.17 -7.04
N VAL A 188 10.97 4.60 -7.70
CA VAL A 188 12.35 4.31 -7.29
C VAL A 188 12.63 4.59 -5.82
N SER A 189 12.09 5.66 -5.25
CA SER A 189 12.31 6.06 -3.85
C SER A 189 11.55 5.21 -2.82
N ALA A 190 10.62 4.36 -3.26
CA ALA A 190 9.89 3.45 -2.38
C ALA A 190 10.59 2.10 -2.20
N LEU A 191 11.45 1.71 -3.16
CA LEU A 191 12.16 0.43 -3.13
C LEU A 191 12.94 0.24 -1.82
N GLY A 192 12.77 -0.92 -1.22
CA GLY A 192 13.47 -1.36 -0.04
C GLY A 192 12.97 -0.76 1.27
N ARG A 193 11.87 0.02 1.29
CA ARG A 193 11.28 0.51 2.56
C ARG A 193 10.99 -0.61 3.53
N CYS A 194 10.49 -1.72 3.02
CA CYS A 194 10.36 -3.00 3.69
C CYS A 194 10.91 -4.10 2.79
N MET A 195 11.47 -5.13 3.39
CA MET A 195 12.12 -6.23 2.68
C MET A 195 11.98 -7.52 3.49
N THR A 196 12.35 -8.62 2.89
CA THR A 196 12.56 -9.89 3.60
C THR A 196 14.06 -10.16 3.74
N ARG A 197 14.51 -10.42 4.97
CA ARG A 197 15.84 -10.98 5.25
C ARG A 197 15.74 -12.49 5.21
N PHE A 198 16.58 -13.13 4.42
CA PHE A 198 16.76 -14.57 4.35
C PHE A 198 18.06 -14.95 5.05
N ASP A 199 18.06 -16.03 5.83
CA ASP A 199 19.22 -16.50 6.56
C ASP A 199 20.20 -17.32 5.68
N ARG A 200 20.06 -17.22 4.36
CA ARG A 200 20.91 -17.82 3.34
C ARG A 200 21.01 -16.98 2.09
N ALA A 201 21.97 -17.31 1.22
CA ALA A 201 22.12 -16.67 -0.07
C ALA A 201 20.95 -17.01 -1.00
N ILE A 202 20.35 -15.98 -1.61
CA ILE A 202 19.33 -16.09 -2.67
C ILE A 202 19.92 -15.43 -3.92
N ARG A 203 20.06 -16.18 -5.00
CA ARG A 203 20.64 -15.71 -6.26
C ARG A 203 19.76 -15.95 -7.47
N SER A 204 18.76 -16.82 -7.32
CA SER A 204 17.83 -17.19 -8.38
C SER A 204 16.39 -17.31 -7.84
N VAL A 205 15.43 -17.43 -8.74
CA VAL A 205 14.02 -17.69 -8.39
C VAL A 205 13.90 -19.07 -7.73
N GLU A 206 14.68 -20.05 -8.15
CA GLU A 206 14.71 -21.41 -7.59
C GLU A 206 15.19 -21.37 -6.12
N ASP A 207 16.24 -20.58 -5.81
CA ASP A 207 16.68 -20.38 -4.44
C ASP A 207 15.57 -19.75 -3.59
N LEU A 208 14.90 -18.70 -4.12
CA LEU A 208 13.81 -18.03 -3.44
C LEU A 208 12.66 -19.00 -3.17
N VAL A 209 12.19 -19.73 -4.18
CA VAL A 209 11.10 -20.71 -4.04
C VAL A 209 11.48 -21.81 -3.05
N SER A 210 12.71 -22.31 -3.10
CA SER A 210 13.20 -23.32 -2.16
C SER A 210 13.12 -22.88 -0.71
N VAL A 211 13.47 -21.60 -0.42
CA VAL A 211 13.40 -21.03 0.93
C VAL A 211 11.99 -20.72 1.36
N LEU A 212 11.16 -20.18 0.47
CA LEU A 212 9.76 -19.86 0.77
C LEU A 212 8.90 -21.12 1.03
N ARG A 213 9.31 -22.25 0.46
CA ARG A 213 8.67 -23.57 0.71
C ARG A 213 9.25 -24.30 1.92
N ASP A 214 10.32 -23.79 2.54
CA ASP A 214 10.95 -24.41 3.71
C ASP A 214 10.03 -24.24 4.95
N PRO A 215 9.56 -25.33 5.57
CA PRO A 215 8.72 -25.25 6.76
C PRO A 215 9.43 -24.59 7.97
N GLY A 216 10.76 -24.56 7.98
CA GLY A 216 11.55 -23.87 8.99
C GLY A 216 11.51 -22.35 8.87
N ARG A 217 11.05 -21.83 7.73
CA ARG A 217 10.90 -20.39 7.45
C ARG A 217 12.12 -19.58 7.85
N PRO A 218 13.30 -19.82 7.26
CA PRO A 218 14.54 -19.13 7.60
C PRO A 218 14.59 -17.73 6.99
N PHE A 219 13.56 -16.93 7.29
CA PHE A 219 13.38 -15.55 6.82
C PHE A 219 12.52 -14.76 7.79
N VAL A 220 12.71 -13.44 7.77
CA VAL A 220 11.91 -12.48 8.57
C VAL A 220 11.68 -11.19 7.79
N PRO A 221 10.51 -10.54 7.97
CA PRO A 221 10.27 -9.21 7.44
C PRO A 221 11.13 -8.17 8.16
N VAL A 222 11.69 -7.21 7.41
CA VAL A 222 12.54 -6.14 7.94
C VAL A 222 12.22 -4.80 7.28
N ARG A 223 12.39 -3.70 8.04
CA ARG A 223 12.40 -2.34 7.49
C ARG A 223 13.83 -1.97 7.04
N LEU A 224 13.95 -1.00 6.15
CA LEU A 224 15.25 -0.55 5.63
C LEU A 224 16.24 -0.20 6.74
N GLU A 225 15.77 0.53 7.76
CA GLU A 225 16.61 0.96 8.89
C GLU A 225 17.19 -0.20 9.69
N GLU A 226 16.49 -1.32 9.73
CA GLU A 226 16.89 -2.56 10.43
C GLU A 226 17.96 -3.36 9.67
N THR A 227 18.29 -2.93 8.45
CA THR A 227 19.33 -3.60 7.62
C THR A 227 20.73 -3.06 7.84
N LYS A 228 20.91 -1.98 8.60
CA LYS A 228 22.24 -1.45 8.92
C LYS A 228 22.99 -2.40 9.85
N PRO A 229 24.32 -2.47 9.72
CA PRO A 229 25.15 -3.26 10.65
C PRO A 229 24.88 -2.86 12.11
N GLY A 230 24.57 -3.83 12.96
CA GLY A 230 24.28 -3.61 14.38
C GLY A 230 22.87 -3.10 14.68
N ALA A 231 22.00 -2.94 13.69
CA ALA A 231 20.59 -2.64 13.94
C ALA A 231 19.86 -3.89 14.43
N GLU A 232 18.99 -3.71 15.42
CA GLU A 232 18.08 -4.76 15.89
C GLU A 232 16.83 -4.80 15.01
N ILE A 233 16.29 -5.99 14.77
CA ILE A 233 14.99 -6.16 14.13
C ILE A 233 13.92 -5.93 15.20
N ALA A 234 13.09 -4.91 14.99
CA ALA A 234 12.04 -4.57 15.93
C ALA A 234 10.94 -5.65 15.97
N GLU A 235 10.43 -5.89 17.17
CA GLU A 235 9.21 -6.70 17.33
C GLU A 235 8.04 -6.04 16.60
N ARG A 236 7.21 -6.83 15.91
CA ARG A 236 6.08 -6.31 15.16
C ARG A 236 4.95 -5.90 16.09
N ALA A 237 4.42 -4.70 15.87
CA ALA A 237 3.30 -4.21 16.63
C ALA A 237 2.01 -4.97 16.23
N THR A 238 1.23 -5.37 17.22
CA THR A 238 -0.14 -5.89 17.05
C THR A 238 -1.14 -4.73 16.96
N VAL A 239 -2.32 -4.99 16.41
CA VAL A 239 -3.42 -4.01 16.39
C VAL A 239 -3.74 -3.53 17.82
N ALA A 240 -3.74 -4.44 18.79
CA ALA A 240 -3.99 -4.09 20.19
C ALA A 240 -2.95 -3.14 20.81
N GLN A 241 -1.72 -3.16 20.31
CA GLN A 241 -0.66 -2.24 20.73
C GLN A 241 -0.77 -0.86 20.03
N LEU A 242 -1.34 -0.82 18.82
CA LEU A 242 -1.52 0.40 18.05
C LEU A 242 -2.83 1.12 18.36
N ILE A 243 -3.85 0.39 18.84
CA ILE A 243 -5.08 1.01 19.35
C ILE A 243 -4.78 1.53 20.77
N PRO A 244 -4.90 2.83 21.04
CA PRO A 244 -4.78 3.34 22.40
C PRO A 244 -5.82 2.63 23.27
N SER A 245 -5.36 1.84 24.26
CA SER A 245 -6.27 1.24 25.22
C SER A 245 -7.00 2.36 25.96
N THR A 246 -8.30 2.47 25.79
CA THR A 246 -9.18 3.38 26.55
C THR A 246 -9.18 3.10 28.06
N SER A 247 -8.31 2.22 28.55
CA SER A 247 -8.23 1.76 29.95
C SER A 247 -6.87 1.93 30.62
N ARG A 248 -5.93 2.71 30.05
CA ARG A 248 -4.77 3.19 30.82
C ARG A 248 -4.98 4.64 31.27
N GLN A 249 -5.91 4.83 32.21
CA GLN A 249 -5.78 5.87 33.22
C GLN A 249 -4.65 5.42 34.16
N GLY A 250 -3.48 6.04 34.02
CA GLY A 250 -2.37 5.79 34.92
C GLY A 250 -1.05 6.24 34.31
N GLU A 251 -0.63 7.46 34.65
CA GLU A 251 0.75 7.90 34.73
C GLU A 251 1.63 7.89 33.46
N LEU A 252 1.37 8.84 32.57
CA LEU A 252 2.44 9.57 31.87
C LEU A 252 2.20 11.07 32.09
N GLY A 253 3.10 11.70 32.82
CA GLY A 253 3.11 13.14 33.07
C GLY A 253 3.34 13.90 31.79
N GLY A 254 2.26 14.30 31.14
CA GLY A 254 2.14 15.18 29.99
C GLY A 254 0.67 15.49 29.84
N ASP A 255 0.30 16.77 29.67
CA ASP A 255 -1.08 17.22 29.56
C ASP A 255 -1.86 16.32 28.58
N ALA A 256 -2.99 15.78 29.05
CA ALA A 256 -3.88 14.96 28.21
C ALA A 256 -4.28 15.80 26.99
N LEU A 257 -4.25 15.18 25.79
CA LEU A 257 -4.66 15.86 24.57
C LEU A 257 -6.12 16.31 24.67
N GLU A 258 -6.31 17.63 24.67
CA GLU A 258 -7.63 18.24 24.71
C GLU A 258 -8.15 18.47 23.29
N TYR A 259 -9.29 17.86 22.98
CA TYR A 259 -10.04 18.07 21.74
C TYR A 259 -11.51 17.67 21.93
N ASP A 260 -12.38 18.18 21.06
CA ASP A 260 -13.79 17.83 21.05
C ASP A 260 -14.01 16.42 20.46
N ARG A 261 -14.21 15.43 21.35
CA ARG A 261 -14.47 14.04 20.96
C ARG A 261 -15.86 13.83 20.38
N SER A 262 -16.80 14.75 20.59
CA SER A 262 -18.19 14.60 20.15
C SER A 262 -18.36 14.68 18.62
N VAL A 263 -17.37 15.26 17.92
CA VAL A 263 -17.37 15.38 16.46
C VAL A 263 -16.69 14.19 15.76
N VAL A 264 -15.95 13.35 16.50
CA VAL A 264 -15.26 12.19 15.93
C VAL A 264 -16.28 11.11 15.53
N GLY A 265 -16.18 10.65 14.29
CA GLY A 265 -17.11 9.66 13.72
C GLY A 265 -18.47 10.21 13.31
N ARG A 266 -18.77 11.49 13.60
CA ARG A 266 -20.02 12.11 13.20
C ARG A 266 -19.92 12.65 11.78
N GLU A 267 -20.70 12.08 10.88
CA GLU A 267 -20.79 12.52 9.48
C GLU A 267 -21.78 13.70 9.35
N VAL A 268 -21.38 14.73 8.61
CA VAL A 268 -22.23 15.91 8.32
C VAL A 268 -22.17 16.21 6.82
N ALA A 269 -23.31 16.62 6.25
CA ALA A 269 -23.36 17.10 4.87
C ALA A 269 -22.59 18.43 4.77
N VAL A 270 -21.64 18.52 3.84
CA VAL A 270 -20.79 19.69 3.65
C VAL A 270 -20.98 20.39 2.31
N GLY A 271 -21.78 19.84 1.42
CA GLY A 271 -22.12 20.45 0.14
C GLY A 271 -22.45 19.43 -0.94
N GLN A 272 -22.65 19.94 -2.13
CA GLN A 272 -22.93 19.13 -3.31
C GLN A 272 -22.23 19.70 -4.54
N LEU A 273 -22.06 18.85 -5.57
CA LEU A 273 -21.52 19.19 -6.87
C LEU A 273 -22.45 18.66 -7.96
N GLU A 274 -22.95 19.56 -8.82
CA GLU A 274 -23.62 19.17 -10.05
C GLU A 274 -22.58 18.98 -11.16
N VAL A 275 -22.53 17.78 -11.73
CA VAL A 275 -21.59 17.43 -12.80
C VAL A 275 -22.29 17.53 -14.14
N THR A 276 -21.87 18.49 -14.97
CA THR A 276 -22.42 18.69 -16.31
C THR A 276 -21.32 18.40 -17.35
N ALA A 277 -21.72 18.11 -18.60
CA ALA A 277 -20.76 17.98 -19.70
C ALA A 277 -19.93 19.27 -19.90
N GLU A 278 -20.53 20.43 -19.60
CA GLU A 278 -19.84 21.72 -19.65
C GLU A 278 -18.80 21.85 -18.53
N SER A 279 -19.13 21.48 -17.29
CA SER A 279 -18.18 21.51 -16.18
C SER A 279 -17.00 20.58 -16.40
N ILE A 280 -17.25 19.39 -16.96
CA ILE A 280 -16.18 18.44 -17.33
C ILE A 280 -15.26 19.05 -18.39
N ARG A 281 -15.86 19.62 -19.48
CA ARG A 281 -15.08 20.27 -20.55
C ARG A 281 -14.23 21.40 -20.01
N HIS A 282 -14.79 22.32 -19.21
CA HIS A 282 -14.05 23.43 -18.62
C HIS A 282 -12.91 22.94 -17.72
N TYR A 283 -13.13 21.88 -16.95
CA TYR A 283 -12.12 21.28 -16.10
C TYR A 283 -10.96 20.70 -16.94
N CYS A 284 -11.29 19.96 -18.02
CA CYS A 284 -10.31 19.40 -18.93
C CYS A 284 -9.51 20.49 -19.65
N GLU A 285 -10.16 21.52 -20.15
CA GLU A 285 -9.52 22.67 -20.79
C GLU A 285 -8.54 23.39 -19.85
N ALA A 286 -8.95 23.61 -18.59
CA ALA A 286 -8.13 24.30 -17.60
C ALA A 286 -6.85 23.51 -17.20
N LEU A 287 -6.88 22.19 -17.33
CA LEU A 287 -5.75 21.32 -16.99
C LEU A 287 -5.03 20.76 -18.22
N GLU A 288 -5.40 21.21 -19.43
CA GLU A 288 -4.88 20.67 -20.70
C GLU A 288 -5.01 19.14 -20.80
N GLU A 289 -6.11 18.58 -20.20
CA GLU A 289 -6.38 17.15 -20.20
C GLU A 289 -6.75 16.68 -21.62
N THR A 290 -6.10 15.62 -22.09
CA THR A 290 -6.25 15.11 -23.45
C THR A 290 -6.85 13.72 -23.55
N ASN A 291 -7.13 13.06 -22.41
CA ASN A 291 -7.70 11.72 -22.40
C ASN A 291 -9.10 11.72 -23.04
N PRO A 292 -9.31 10.95 -24.13
CA PRO A 292 -10.57 10.97 -24.86
C PRO A 292 -11.75 10.43 -24.07
N LEU A 293 -11.56 9.71 -22.97
CA LEU A 293 -12.63 9.30 -22.08
C LEU A 293 -13.30 10.48 -21.37
N TYR A 294 -12.60 11.62 -21.23
CA TYR A 294 -13.06 12.84 -20.56
C TYR A 294 -13.40 13.96 -21.56
N THR A 295 -12.81 13.91 -22.77
CA THR A 295 -12.86 15.03 -23.73
C THR A 295 -13.65 14.74 -25.00
N ASP A 296 -13.89 13.47 -25.34
CA ASP A 296 -14.62 13.06 -26.55
C ASP A 296 -15.78 12.11 -26.21
N GLU A 297 -17.00 12.66 -26.23
CA GLU A 297 -18.22 11.90 -25.91
C GLU A 297 -18.46 10.75 -26.90
N THR A 298 -18.11 10.92 -28.18
CA THR A 298 -18.27 9.86 -29.18
C THR A 298 -17.31 8.72 -28.92
N PHE A 299 -16.06 9.03 -28.66
CA PHE A 299 -15.05 8.03 -28.28
C PHE A 299 -15.45 7.30 -26.99
N ALA A 300 -15.82 8.05 -25.96
CA ALA A 300 -16.18 7.48 -24.66
C ALA A 300 -17.39 6.52 -24.76
N ARG A 301 -18.39 6.87 -25.60
CA ARG A 301 -19.55 6.04 -25.83
C ARG A 301 -19.26 4.79 -26.67
N GLU A 302 -18.46 4.90 -27.72
CA GLU A 302 -18.29 3.83 -28.70
C GLU A 302 -17.09 2.92 -28.37
N ARG A 303 -16.07 3.44 -27.68
CA ARG A 303 -14.79 2.77 -27.41
C ARG A 303 -14.40 2.78 -25.93
N GLY A 304 -15.04 3.60 -25.11
CA GLY A 304 -14.77 3.66 -23.69
C GLY A 304 -15.34 2.47 -22.93
N PRO A 305 -14.74 2.09 -21.78
CA PRO A 305 -15.16 0.92 -21.01
C PRO A 305 -16.54 1.08 -20.35
N TYR A 306 -17.02 2.33 -20.22
CA TYR A 306 -18.28 2.64 -19.54
C TYR A 306 -19.45 2.93 -20.48
N GLY A 307 -19.20 3.15 -21.77
CA GLY A 307 -20.24 3.49 -22.75
C GLY A 307 -20.82 4.90 -22.63
N PHE A 308 -20.16 5.80 -21.88
CA PHE A 308 -20.51 7.21 -21.71
C PHE A 308 -19.27 8.04 -21.34
N LEU A 309 -19.40 9.38 -21.49
CA LEU A 309 -18.37 10.32 -21.05
C LEU A 309 -18.26 10.27 -19.52
N ILE A 310 -17.05 10.19 -19.00
CA ILE A 310 -16.80 10.25 -17.56
C ILE A 310 -16.04 11.54 -17.20
N ALA A 311 -16.18 11.97 -15.96
CA ALA A 311 -15.42 13.10 -15.44
C ALA A 311 -14.03 12.66 -14.96
N PRO A 312 -12.99 13.49 -15.14
CA PRO A 312 -11.70 13.24 -14.48
C PRO A 312 -11.88 13.15 -12.96
N PRO A 313 -11.14 12.27 -12.28
CA PRO A 313 -11.25 12.11 -10.81
C PRO A 313 -11.10 13.41 -10.02
N GLY A 314 -10.28 14.33 -10.51
CA GLY A 314 -10.06 15.65 -9.91
C GLY A 314 -11.28 16.59 -9.94
N ILE A 315 -12.34 16.28 -10.67
CA ILE A 315 -13.55 17.12 -10.74
C ILE A 315 -14.16 17.38 -9.35
N LEU A 316 -14.03 16.42 -8.42
CA LEU A 316 -14.51 16.55 -7.04
C LEU A 316 -13.86 17.72 -6.29
N GLN A 317 -12.68 18.15 -6.70
CA GLN A 317 -11.98 19.30 -6.09
C GLN A 317 -12.62 20.64 -6.47
N THR A 318 -13.49 20.67 -7.49
CA THR A 318 -14.24 21.88 -7.88
C THR A 318 -15.45 22.11 -6.97
N ALA A 319 -15.84 21.13 -6.17
CA ALA A 319 -16.97 21.25 -5.24
C ALA A 319 -16.69 22.33 -4.19
N ARG A 320 -17.63 23.25 -4.01
CA ARG A 320 -17.60 24.25 -2.95
C ARG A 320 -18.18 23.66 -1.68
N LEU A 321 -17.31 23.02 -0.91
CA LEU A 321 -17.69 22.36 0.33
C LEU A 321 -17.54 23.33 1.52
N ALA A 322 -18.46 23.21 2.48
CA ALA A 322 -18.28 23.82 3.82
C ALA A 322 -17.10 23.17 4.53
N ALA A 323 -16.58 23.84 5.53
CA ALA A 323 -15.52 23.29 6.37
C ALA A 323 -15.98 21.96 7.01
N PRO A 324 -15.13 20.93 7.04
CA PRO A 324 -15.42 19.70 7.77
C PRO A 324 -15.53 20.00 9.28
N PRO A 325 -16.14 19.10 10.08
CA PRO A 325 -16.13 19.21 11.53
C PRO A 325 -14.71 19.42 12.06
N ASP A 326 -14.55 20.34 13.02
CA ASP A 326 -13.27 20.62 13.65
C ASP A 326 -13.26 20.06 15.07
N PRO A 327 -12.34 19.15 15.42
CA PRO A 327 -12.20 18.64 16.78
C PRO A 327 -11.56 19.64 17.76
N ASN A 328 -11.22 20.86 17.32
CA ASN A 328 -10.63 21.91 18.16
C ASN A 328 -9.41 21.41 18.97
N VAL A 329 -8.46 20.79 18.29
CA VAL A 329 -7.26 20.24 18.94
C VAL A 329 -6.45 21.35 19.59
N GLN A 330 -6.29 21.28 20.92
CA GLN A 330 -5.49 22.21 21.71
C GLN A 330 -4.05 21.71 21.80
N PHE A 331 -3.33 21.74 20.68
CA PHE A 331 -1.93 21.30 20.64
C PHE A 331 -1.15 21.96 19.51
N GLY A 332 0.03 22.45 19.88
CA GLY A 332 0.98 23.03 18.92
C GLY A 332 0.62 24.43 18.45
N ASN A 333 1.49 24.97 17.59
CA ASN A 333 1.36 26.31 17.02
C ASN A 333 1.48 26.31 15.49
N THR A 334 1.59 25.15 14.90
CA THR A 334 1.70 24.96 13.45
C THR A 334 0.87 23.77 13.01
N THR A 335 0.13 23.95 11.92
CA THR A 335 -0.67 22.89 11.30
C THR A 335 -0.31 22.79 9.83
N PHE A 336 -0.11 21.56 9.34
CA PHE A 336 0.15 21.30 7.93
C PHE A 336 -0.49 19.97 7.49
N MET A 337 -0.67 19.81 6.19
CA MET A 337 -1.18 18.56 5.61
C MET A 337 -0.06 17.53 5.53
N ALA A 338 -0.24 16.40 6.19
CA ALA A 338 0.72 15.30 6.21
C ALA A 338 0.50 14.29 5.06
N GLY A 339 -0.69 14.26 4.50
CA GLY A 339 -1.00 13.38 3.39
C GLY A 339 -2.48 13.39 3.04
N SER A 340 -2.79 12.81 1.87
CA SER A 340 -4.16 12.57 1.44
C SER A 340 -4.26 11.22 0.74
N ARG A 341 -5.42 10.59 0.85
CA ARG A 341 -5.80 9.37 0.13
C ARG A 341 -7.11 9.63 -0.58
N GLN A 342 -7.23 9.16 -1.81
CA GLN A 342 -8.48 9.23 -2.58
C GLN A 342 -8.78 7.84 -3.12
N GLU A 343 -10.03 7.43 -3.02
CA GLU A 343 -10.54 6.17 -3.56
C GLU A 343 -11.74 6.50 -4.43
N PHE A 344 -11.77 5.94 -5.63
CA PHE A 344 -12.87 6.09 -6.58
C PHE A 344 -13.53 4.73 -6.77
N HIS A 345 -14.87 4.68 -6.57
CA HIS A 345 -15.63 3.45 -6.61
C HIS A 345 -16.47 3.32 -7.89
N LEU A 346 -16.99 4.47 -8.36
CA LEU A 346 -17.81 4.53 -9.55
C LEU A 346 -17.36 5.70 -10.45
N PRO A 347 -17.47 5.56 -11.76
CA PRO A 347 -17.23 6.67 -12.67
C PRO A 347 -18.27 7.75 -12.47
N ILE A 348 -17.82 9.00 -12.39
CA ILE A 348 -18.69 10.18 -12.33
C ILE A 348 -19.00 10.59 -13.75
N ARG A 349 -20.27 10.89 -14.06
CA ARG A 349 -20.76 11.21 -15.41
C ARG A 349 -21.55 12.51 -15.46
N PRO A 350 -21.73 13.08 -16.67
CA PRO A 350 -22.64 14.21 -16.86
C PRO A 350 -24.05 13.86 -16.37
N GLY A 351 -24.65 14.76 -15.60
CA GLY A 351 -25.97 14.59 -14.99
C GLY A 351 -25.93 14.06 -13.57
N ASP A 352 -24.77 13.70 -13.04
CA ASP A 352 -24.66 13.32 -11.63
C ASP A 352 -24.74 14.55 -10.73
N THR A 353 -25.44 14.37 -9.61
CA THR A 353 -25.43 15.27 -8.45
C THR A 353 -24.71 14.54 -7.32
N ILE A 354 -23.55 15.03 -6.95
CA ILE A 354 -22.70 14.40 -5.94
C ILE A 354 -22.83 15.15 -4.63
N GLU A 355 -23.39 14.51 -3.61
CA GLU A 355 -23.42 15.01 -2.24
C GLU A 355 -22.14 14.63 -1.50
N ALA A 356 -21.59 15.57 -0.71
CA ALA A 356 -20.39 15.36 0.08
C ALA A 356 -20.71 15.36 1.58
N PHE A 357 -20.24 14.31 2.27
CA PHE A 357 -20.40 14.13 3.70
C PHE A 357 -19.01 14.03 4.34
N ALA A 358 -18.72 14.92 5.29
CA ALA A 358 -17.43 14.95 5.98
C ALA A 358 -17.55 14.57 7.45
N GLN A 359 -16.51 13.93 7.96
CA GLN A 359 -16.35 13.60 9.38
C GLN A 359 -14.89 13.73 9.80
N VAL A 360 -14.66 13.94 11.08
CA VAL A 360 -13.37 13.60 11.71
C VAL A 360 -13.37 12.09 11.90
N LYS A 361 -12.55 11.39 11.12
CA LYS A 361 -12.42 9.93 11.21
C LYS A 361 -11.73 9.54 12.53
N GLU A 362 -10.62 10.21 12.82
CA GLU A 362 -9.81 9.94 14.00
C GLU A 362 -8.93 11.13 14.40
N VAL A 363 -8.56 11.18 15.67
CA VAL A 363 -7.54 12.07 16.22
C VAL A 363 -6.56 11.21 17.02
N TYR A 364 -5.27 11.24 16.66
CA TYR A 364 -4.25 10.45 17.32
C TYR A 364 -2.93 11.19 17.43
N GLU A 365 -2.08 10.71 18.34
CA GLU A 365 -0.76 11.28 18.57
C GLU A 365 0.35 10.36 18.05
N LYS A 366 1.43 10.99 17.59
CA LYS A 366 2.71 10.30 17.33
C LYS A 366 3.85 11.12 17.89
N THR A 367 4.83 10.46 18.48
CA THR A 367 6.09 11.08 18.88
C THR A 367 7.21 10.59 17.98
N GLY A 368 7.86 11.50 17.27
CA GLY A 368 8.99 11.24 16.40
C GLY A 368 10.23 12.01 16.81
N ARG A 369 11.28 11.96 16.00
CA ARG A 369 12.52 12.73 16.23
C ARG A 369 12.29 14.24 16.40
N SER A 370 11.24 14.76 15.80
CA SER A 370 10.86 16.17 15.85
C SER A 370 9.84 16.50 16.96
N GLY A 371 9.68 15.60 17.94
CA GLY A 371 8.77 15.77 19.08
C GLY A 371 7.38 15.17 18.86
N ARG A 372 6.48 15.53 19.80
CA ARG A 372 5.07 15.13 19.77
C ARG A 372 4.33 15.83 18.63
N MET A 373 3.48 15.08 17.93
CA MET A 373 2.62 15.54 16.85
C MET A 373 1.22 14.98 17.05
N VAL A 374 0.20 15.76 16.76
CA VAL A 374 -1.19 15.32 16.79
C VAL A 374 -1.73 15.30 15.36
N PHE A 375 -2.30 14.18 14.98
CA PHE A 375 -2.90 13.97 13.67
C PHE A 375 -4.42 14.04 13.77
N VAL A 376 -5.03 14.79 12.87
CA VAL A 376 -6.48 14.84 12.65
C VAL A 376 -6.75 14.29 11.25
N VAL A 377 -7.46 13.19 11.15
CA VAL A 377 -7.83 12.60 9.86
C VAL A 377 -9.27 12.97 9.55
N HIS A 378 -9.45 13.76 8.51
CA HIS A 378 -10.76 14.08 7.96
C HIS A 378 -11.07 13.11 6.81
N ARG A 379 -12.26 12.52 6.83
CA ARG A 379 -12.78 11.69 5.75
C ARG A 379 -13.97 12.40 5.11
N THR A 380 -13.98 12.46 3.78
CA THR A 380 -15.14 12.95 3.01
C THR A 380 -15.61 11.84 2.08
N ARG A 381 -16.87 11.47 2.19
CA ARG A 381 -17.55 10.51 1.34
C ARG A 381 -18.36 11.30 0.32
N TYR A 382 -18.30 10.88 -0.93
CA TYR A 382 -19.03 11.47 -2.05
C TYR A 382 -20.05 10.45 -2.57
N MET A 383 -21.30 10.82 -2.59
CA MET A 383 -22.43 9.95 -2.95
C MET A 383 -23.22 10.57 -4.09
N ASN A 384 -23.59 9.76 -5.09
CA ASN A 384 -24.43 10.22 -6.19
C ASN A 384 -25.92 10.27 -5.78
N GLN A 385 -26.76 10.79 -6.68
CA GLN A 385 -28.21 10.90 -6.48
C GLN A 385 -28.95 9.56 -6.33
N HIS A 386 -28.29 8.44 -6.57
CA HIS A 386 -28.83 7.09 -6.40
C HIS A 386 -28.46 6.47 -5.05
N GLY A 387 -27.74 7.21 -4.21
CA GLY A 387 -27.28 6.73 -2.90
C GLY A 387 -26.03 5.84 -2.98
N GLU A 388 -25.30 5.87 -4.10
CA GLU A 388 -24.10 5.08 -4.32
C GLU A 388 -22.85 5.90 -4.02
N ASP A 389 -21.90 5.33 -3.29
CA ASP A 389 -20.61 5.96 -3.03
C ASP A 389 -19.77 5.99 -4.31
N VAL A 390 -19.47 7.18 -4.81
CA VAL A 390 -18.64 7.38 -6.00
C VAL A 390 -17.17 7.56 -5.66
N ALA A 391 -16.86 8.15 -4.49
CA ALA A 391 -15.49 8.33 -4.02
C ALA A 391 -15.43 8.55 -2.51
N VAL A 392 -14.26 8.30 -1.95
CA VAL A 392 -13.90 8.67 -0.58
C VAL A 392 -12.54 9.36 -0.60
N THR A 393 -12.42 10.48 0.13
CA THR A 393 -11.14 11.15 0.35
C THR A 393 -10.81 11.19 1.83
N GLU A 394 -9.55 10.97 2.18
CA GLU A 394 -9.03 11.17 3.52
C GLU A 394 -7.88 12.19 3.47
N ARG A 395 -7.87 13.12 4.41
CA ARG A 395 -6.81 14.12 4.57
C ARG A 395 -6.31 14.09 6.00
N SER A 396 -5.00 13.92 6.17
CA SER A 396 -4.35 13.94 7.48
C SER A 396 -3.72 15.30 7.70
N MET A 397 -4.21 16.00 8.71
CA MET A 397 -3.63 17.27 9.20
C MET A 397 -2.78 16.96 10.42
N VAL A 398 -1.61 17.60 10.52
CA VAL A 398 -0.69 17.46 11.66
C VAL A 398 -0.58 18.76 12.41
N HIS A 399 -0.87 18.71 13.70
CA HIS A 399 -0.60 19.79 14.64
C HIS A 399 0.75 19.53 15.32
N ARG A 400 1.61 20.51 15.35
CA ARG A 400 2.97 20.42 15.91
C ARG A 400 3.35 21.67 16.67
N ALA A 401 4.07 21.51 17.79
CA ALA A 401 4.75 22.60 18.45
C ALA A 401 6.11 22.83 17.78
N VAL A 402 6.30 24.02 17.24
CA VAL A 402 7.60 24.46 16.67
C VAL A 402 8.12 25.58 17.55
N ASN A 403 9.33 25.41 18.10
CA ASN A 403 10.01 26.45 18.84
C ASN A 403 10.53 27.53 17.86
N PRO A 404 10.13 28.78 17.97
CA PRO A 404 10.56 29.82 17.03
C PRO A 404 12.05 30.27 17.16
N GLY A 405 12.87 29.49 17.89
CA GLY A 405 14.26 29.86 18.18
C GLY A 405 15.32 28.78 18.02
N GLY A 406 15.00 27.62 17.41
CA GLY A 406 15.97 26.56 17.12
C GLY A 406 16.51 26.67 15.71
N GLY A 407 17.38 27.61 15.43
CA GLY A 407 18.32 27.56 14.33
C GLY A 407 19.37 26.49 14.63
N ASP A 408 19.73 25.67 13.61
CA ASP A 408 20.75 24.66 13.66
C ASP A 408 22.01 25.09 14.41
N GLU A 409 22.37 24.35 15.47
CA GLU A 409 23.75 24.21 15.93
C GLU A 409 24.18 22.75 15.73
#